data_c0a25228734c293f75956bbd33ca1d48
#
_entry.id   c0a25228734c293f75956bbd33ca1d48
#
_cell.length_a   1.000
_cell.length_b   1.000
_cell.length_c   1.000
_cell.angle_alpha   90.00
_cell.angle_beta   90.00
_cell.angle_gamma   90.00
#
_symmetry.space_group_name_H-M   'P 1'
#
loop_
_entity.id
_entity.type
_entity.pdbx_description
1 polymer ?
#
loop_
_entity_poly.entity_id
_entity_poly.type
_entity_poly.pdbx_seq_one_letter_code
_entity_poly.pdbx_strand_id
1 'polypeptide(L)'
;NGYFRCISCGQIKPYEQADCGHFHSRRHMATRFDEDNAHAECRACNRFSADHLIQYEKNLKAKIGQLRFDKLAWRASQAKKWTDFELIELTKYYKALGDKRVRRKDYELCFTGLPAEGQ
;
A
#
# COMPACT_ATOMS: atom_id res chain seq x y z
N ASN A 1 3.66 -7.71 -15.44
CA ASN A 1 4.62 -8.80 -15.37
C ASN A 1 4.74 -9.26 -13.91
N GLY A 2 5.56 -10.20 -13.58
CA GLY A 2 5.60 -10.83 -12.27
C GLY A 2 6.52 -10.18 -11.24
N TYR A 3 6.91 -8.92 -11.42
CA TYR A 3 7.90 -8.27 -10.56
C TYR A 3 7.40 -6.93 -10.02
N PHE A 4 7.98 -6.48 -8.92
CA PHE A 4 7.70 -5.18 -8.34
C PHE A 4 8.99 -4.53 -7.84
N ARG A 5 8.97 -3.21 -7.65
CA ARG A 5 10.06 -2.48 -7.02
C ARG A 5 9.67 -2.18 -5.57
N CYS A 6 10.50 -2.60 -4.63
CA CYS A 6 10.25 -2.33 -3.20
C CYS A 6 10.32 -0.83 -2.92
N ILE A 7 9.30 -0.29 -2.27
CA ILE A 7 9.26 1.14 -1.92
C ILE A 7 10.38 1.52 -0.95
N SER A 8 10.84 0.58 -0.12
CA SER A 8 11.87 0.84 0.89
C SER A 8 13.28 0.64 0.36
N CYS A 9 13.63 -0.55 -0.10
CA CYS A 9 15.01 -0.81 -0.54
C CYS A 9 15.25 -0.55 -2.03
N GLY A 10 14.21 -0.36 -2.82
CA GLY A 10 14.33 -0.08 -4.23
C GLY A 10 14.66 -1.26 -5.12
N GLN A 11 14.84 -2.45 -4.56
CA GLN A 11 15.17 -3.63 -5.33
C GLN A 11 13.95 -4.16 -6.09
N ILE A 12 14.20 -4.75 -7.24
CA ILE A 12 13.16 -5.41 -8.03
C ILE A 12 13.12 -6.87 -7.61
N LYS A 13 11.93 -7.34 -7.21
CA LYS A 13 11.73 -8.69 -6.69
C LYS A 13 10.44 -9.29 -7.25
N PRO A 14 10.33 -10.65 -7.25
CA PRO A 14 9.09 -11.30 -7.66
C PRO A 14 7.90 -10.92 -6.76
N TYR A 15 6.72 -10.85 -7.32
CA TYR A 15 5.50 -10.53 -6.57
C TYR A 15 5.25 -11.46 -5.38
N GLU A 16 5.73 -12.70 -5.43
CA GLU A 16 5.61 -13.62 -4.32
C GLU A 16 6.26 -13.11 -3.03
N GLN A 17 7.20 -12.18 -3.18
CA GLN A 17 7.90 -11.58 -2.05
C GLN A 17 7.34 -10.21 -1.64
N ALA A 18 6.21 -9.81 -2.22
CA ALA A 18 5.61 -8.52 -1.92
C ALA A 18 4.68 -8.59 -0.71
N ASP A 19 4.79 -7.61 0.16
CA ASP A 19 3.80 -7.29 1.18
C ASP A 19 3.19 -5.95 0.84
N CYS A 20 2.00 -5.69 1.36
CA CYS A 20 1.42 -4.35 1.34
C CYS A 20 2.01 -3.56 2.50
N GLY A 21 3.00 -2.71 2.21
CA GLY A 21 3.64 -1.89 3.22
C GLY A 21 2.89 -0.59 3.43
N HIS A 22 2.46 -0.34 4.67
CA HIS A 22 1.81 0.91 5.04
C HIS A 22 2.83 1.85 5.65
N PHE A 23 2.90 3.09 5.15
CA PHE A 23 3.81 4.08 5.73
C PHE A 23 3.31 4.51 7.12
N HIS A 24 2.07 5.01 7.21
CA HIS A 24 1.38 5.18 8.49
C HIS A 24 0.73 3.84 8.81
N SER A 25 0.97 3.32 10.00
CA SER A 25 0.57 1.95 10.33
C SER A 25 -0.94 1.73 10.18
N ARG A 26 -1.33 0.46 10.07
CA ARG A 26 -2.73 0.07 9.87
C ARG A 26 -3.66 0.47 11.00
N ARG A 27 -3.15 0.84 12.15
CA ARG A 27 -4.01 1.34 13.23
C ARG A 27 -4.49 2.78 12.98
N HIS A 28 -3.89 3.51 12.03
CA HIS A 28 -4.40 4.81 11.58
C HIS A 28 -5.50 4.55 10.56
N MET A 29 -6.73 4.39 11.05
CA MET A 29 -7.85 3.93 10.21
C MET A 29 -8.15 4.84 9.04
N ALA A 30 -7.94 6.15 9.19
CA ALA A 30 -8.22 7.10 8.11
C ALA A 30 -7.35 6.87 6.86
N THR A 31 -6.16 6.31 7.04
CA THR A 31 -5.21 6.07 5.94
C THR A 31 -4.96 4.59 5.65
N ARG A 32 -5.67 3.70 6.36
CA ARG A 32 -5.45 2.26 6.20
C ARG A 32 -5.65 1.80 4.76
N PHE A 33 -6.62 2.37 4.05
CA PHE A 33 -6.94 2.01 2.66
C PHE A 33 -6.63 3.14 1.69
N ASP A 34 -5.76 4.06 2.08
CA ASP A 34 -5.37 5.20 1.26
C ASP A 34 -4.25 4.78 0.31
N GLU A 35 -4.44 4.99 -0.99
CA GLU A 35 -3.46 4.59 -2.00
C GLU A 35 -2.12 5.30 -1.83
N ASP A 36 -2.11 6.51 -1.28
CA ASP A 36 -0.86 7.22 -1.01
C ASP A 36 -0.08 6.59 0.14
N ASN A 37 -0.76 5.81 1.00
CA ASN A 37 -0.18 5.20 2.19
C ASN A 37 0.27 3.75 2.01
N ALA A 38 -0.18 3.07 0.96
CA ALA A 38 0.03 1.64 0.79
C ALA A 38 0.78 1.36 -0.51
N HIS A 39 1.96 0.76 -0.40
CA HIS A 39 2.81 0.47 -1.55
C HIS A 39 3.44 -0.90 -1.39
N ALA A 40 3.81 -1.53 -2.52
CA ALA A 40 4.48 -2.82 -2.48
C ALA A 40 5.83 -2.68 -1.80
N GLU A 41 6.06 -3.50 -0.80
CA GLU A 41 7.31 -3.53 -0.03
C GLU A 41 7.74 -4.98 0.11
N CYS A 42 9.04 -5.27 -0.04
CA CYS A 42 9.48 -6.65 0.09
C CYS A 42 9.38 -7.11 1.56
N ARG A 43 9.20 -8.41 1.75
CA ARG A 43 9.05 -9.00 3.09
C ARG A 43 10.24 -8.68 3.99
N ALA A 44 11.44 -8.69 3.43
CA ALA A 44 12.64 -8.39 4.22
C ALA A 44 12.58 -7.00 4.83
N CYS A 45 12.17 -5.99 4.06
CA CYS A 45 12.03 -4.64 4.58
C CYS A 45 10.83 -4.51 5.52
N ASN A 46 9.68 -5.03 5.10
CA ASN A 46 8.43 -4.85 5.85
C ASN A 46 8.43 -5.59 7.18
N ARG A 47 9.03 -6.78 7.23
CA ARG A 47 8.92 -7.65 8.41
C ARG A 47 10.16 -7.65 9.29
N PHE A 48 11.34 -7.42 8.72
CA PHE A 48 12.59 -7.67 9.44
C PHE A 48 13.53 -6.47 9.53
N SER A 49 13.23 -5.36 8.84
CA SER A 49 14.06 -4.16 8.91
C SER A 49 13.43 -3.12 9.84
N ALA A 50 14.09 -2.83 10.96
CA ALA A 50 13.58 -1.82 11.90
C ALA A 50 13.58 -0.42 11.29
N ASP A 51 14.50 -0.17 10.35
CA ASP A 51 14.68 1.15 9.78
C ASP A 51 14.02 1.33 8.41
N HIS A 52 13.15 0.39 8.00
CA HIS A 52 12.56 0.44 6.66
C HIS A 52 11.78 1.74 6.41
N LEU A 53 11.19 2.32 7.43
CA LEU A 53 10.39 3.54 7.28
C LEU A 53 11.23 4.76 6.89
N ILE A 54 12.52 4.78 7.19
CA ILE A 54 13.40 5.88 6.80
C ILE A 54 13.52 5.94 5.28
N GLN A 55 13.82 4.81 4.66
CA GLN A 55 13.91 4.72 3.20
C GLN A 55 12.54 4.82 2.54
N TYR A 56 11.53 4.25 3.19
CA TYR A 56 10.16 4.34 2.72
C TYR A 56 9.74 5.81 2.60
N GLU A 57 9.98 6.61 3.64
CA GLU A 57 9.62 8.03 3.62
C GLU A 57 10.30 8.76 2.45
N LYS A 58 11.59 8.56 2.30
CA LYS A 58 12.36 9.20 1.22
C LYS A 58 11.78 8.84 -0.16
N ASN A 59 11.55 7.55 -0.39
CA ASN A 59 11.06 7.08 -1.68
C ASN A 59 9.59 7.45 -1.91
N LEU A 60 8.79 7.49 -0.86
CA LEU A 60 7.41 7.91 -0.95
C LEU A 60 7.30 9.38 -1.34
N LYS A 61 8.10 10.24 -0.71
CA LYS A 61 8.15 11.66 -1.08
C LYS A 61 8.56 11.84 -2.54
N ALA A 62 9.50 11.04 -3.02
CA ALA A 62 9.91 11.09 -4.43
C ALA A 62 8.77 10.63 -5.35
N LYS A 63 7.97 9.65 -4.91
CA LYS A 63 6.91 9.07 -5.72
C LYS A 63 5.67 9.94 -5.81
N ILE A 64 5.20 10.46 -4.68
CA ILE A 64 3.94 11.22 -4.61
C ILE A 64 4.12 12.72 -4.46
N GLY A 65 5.33 13.19 -4.13
CA GLY A 65 5.64 14.59 -3.90
C GLY A 65 5.36 15.03 -2.48
N GLN A 66 6.01 16.13 -2.09
CA GLN A 66 5.93 16.64 -0.72
C GLN A 66 4.50 17.03 -0.31
N LEU A 67 3.76 17.66 -1.21
CA LEU A 67 2.40 18.10 -0.87
C LEU A 67 1.47 16.95 -0.55
N ARG A 68 1.48 15.90 -1.38
CA ARG A 68 0.65 14.71 -1.13
C ARG A 68 1.13 13.98 0.12
N PHE A 69 2.44 13.96 0.35
CA PHE A 69 3.00 13.35 1.56
C PHE A 69 2.48 14.08 2.82
N ASP A 70 2.50 15.42 2.80
CA ASP A 70 2.02 16.22 3.94
C ASP A 70 0.51 16.05 4.16
N LYS A 71 -0.26 15.99 3.08
CA LYS A 71 -1.70 15.74 3.16
C LYS A 71 -2.01 14.36 3.72
N LEU A 72 -1.19 13.38 3.36
CA LEU A 72 -1.32 12.03 3.90
C LEU A 72 -1.10 12.02 5.42
N ALA A 73 -0.07 12.73 5.89
CA ALA A 73 0.20 12.83 7.32
C ALA A 73 -0.98 13.48 8.07
N TRP A 74 -1.57 14.51 7.46
CA TRP A 74 -2.76 15.15 8.04
C TRP A 74 -3.93 14.17 8.14
N ARG A 75 -4.20 13.43 7.06
CA ARG A 75 -5.27 12.42 7.08
C ARG A 75 -5.02 11.34 8.12
N ALA A 76 -3.76 10.91 8.27
CA ALA A 76 -3.41 9.89 9.26
C ALA A 76 -3.71 10.32 10.69
N SER A 77 -3.68 11.63 10.96
CA SER A 77 -3.95 12.17 12.29
C SER A 77 -5.45 12.25 12.62
N GLN A 78 -6.32 12.01 11.65
CA GLN A 78 -7.77 12.13 11.83
C GLN A 78 -8.36 10.83 12.34
N ALA A 79 -9.41 10.94 13.17
CA ALA A 79 -10.16 9.77 13.60
C ALA A 79 -11.07 9.29 12.48
N LYS A 80 -11.13 7.97 12.29
CA LYS A 80 -12.02 7.37 11.28
C LYS A 80 -12.52 6.03 11.78
N LYS A 81 -13.81 5.79 11.63
CA LYS A 81 -14.43 4.49 11.88
C LYS A 81 -15.13 4.05 10.61
N TRP A 82 -14.63 2.96 10.03
CA TRP A 82 -15.21 2.42 8.80
C TRP A 82 -16.48 1.65 9.10
N THR A 83 -17.56 1.93 8.37
CA THR A 83 -18.79 1.14 8.45
C THR A 83 -18.68 -0.07 7.54
N ASP A 84 -19.53 -1.09 7.79
CA ASP A 84 -19.56 -2.27 6.92
C ASP A 84 -19.90 -1.90 5.49
N PHE A 85 -20.85 -0.96 5.32
CA PHE A 85 -21.22 -0.49 3.98
C PHE A 85 -20.02 0.13 3.26
N GLU A 86 -19.28 1.00 3.94
CA GLU A 86 -18.09 1.63 3.35
C GLU A 86 -17.04 0.59 2.94
N LEU A 87 -16.81 -0.42 3.79
CA LEU A 87 -15.84 -1.47 3.49
C LEU A 87 -16.26 -2.32 2.30
N ILE A 88 -17.55 -2.64 2.20
CA ILE A 88 -18.09 -3.39 1.05
C ILE A 88 -17.91 -2.59 -0.24
N GLU A 89 -18.26 -1.30 -0.23
CA GLU A 89 -18.14 -0.45 -1.41
C GLU A 89 -16.67 -0.27 -1.81
N LEU A 90 -15.79 -0.11 -0.83
CA LEU A 90 -14.35 0.01 -1.08
C LEU A 90 -13.80 -1.26 -1.74
N THR A 91 -14.20 -2.42 -1.23
CA THR A 91 -13.78 -3.70 -1.80
C THR A 91 -14.24 -3.84 -3.25
N LYS A 92 -15.49 -3.51 -3.52
CA LYS A 92 -16.03 -3.55 -4.89
C LYS A 92 -15.26 -2.63 -5.83
N TYR A 93 -14.97 -1.42 -5.35
CA TYR A 93 -14.24 -0.43 -6.14
C TYR A 93 -12.85 -0.97 -6.56
N TYR A 94 -12.09 -1.48 -5.59
CA TYR A 94 -10.74 -1.94 -5.89
C TYR A 94 -10.70 -3.23 -6.69
N LYS A 95 -11.66 -4.11 -6.52
CA LYS A 95 -11.76 -5.31 -7.37
C LYS A 95 -12.03 -4.92 -8.82
N ALA A 96 -12.99 -4.03 -9.06
CA ALA A 96 -13.30 -3.57 -10.40
C ALA A 96 -12.10 -2.86 -11.03
N LEU A 97 -11.41 -2.03 -10.25
CA LEU A 97 -10.23 -1.31 -10.71
C LEU A 97 -9.09 -2.26 -11.06
N GLY A 98 -8.87 -3.26 -10.22
CA GLY A 98 -7.84 -4.27 -10.44
C GLY A 98 -8.06 -5.07 -11.71
N ASP A 99 -9.30 -5.38 -12.04
CA ASP A 99 -9.63 -6.13 -13.24
C ASP A 99 -9.31 -5.37 -14.53
N LYS A 100 -9.13 -4.06 -14.45
CA LYS A 100 -8.88 -3.18 -15.61
C LYS A 100 -7.45 -2.69 -15.70
N ARG A 101 -6.59 -3.02 -14.76
CA ARG A 101 -5.24 -2.45 -14.66
C ARG A 101 -4.16 -3.52 -14.74
N VAL A 102 -3.03 -3.14 -15.34
CA VAL A 102 -1.85 -3.98 -15.41
C VAL A 102 -1.34 -4.32 -13.99
N ARG A 103 -1.56 -3.41 -13.03
CA ARG A 103 -1.09 -3.57 -11.65
C ARG A 103 -2.16 -4.07 -10.70
N ARG A 104 -3.07 -4.82 -11.21
CA ARG A 104 -4.18 -5.39 -10.44
C ARG A 104 -3.71 -6.19 -9.22
N LYS A 105 -2.58 -6.90 -9.33
CA LYS A 105 -2.01 -7.67 -8.23
C LYS A 105 -1.65 -6.79 -7.01
N ASP A 106 -1.16 -5.58 -7.26
CA ASP A 106 -0.85 -4.65 -6.19
C ASP A 106 -2.10 -4.27 -5.40
N TYR A 107 -3.18 -3.98 -6.11
CA TYR A 107 -4.43 -3.60 -5.46
C TYR A 107 -5.03 -4.76 -4.66
N GLU A 108 -5.07 -5.95 -5.24
CA GLU A 108 -5.60 -7.11 -4.54
C GLU A 108 -4.80 -7.43 -3.29
N LEU A 109 -3.46 -7.41 -3.38
CA LEU A 109 -2.60 -7.67 -2.25
C LEU A 109 -2.80 -6.65 -1.14
N CYS A 110 -2.87 -5.36 -1.49
CA CYS A 110 -2.93 -4.28 -0.51
C CYS A 110 -4.30 -4.10 0.14
N PHE A 111 -5.38 -4.37 -0.59
CA PHE A 111 -6.71 -3.96 -0.14
C PHE A 111 -7.67 -5.11 0.11
N THR A 112 -7.40 -6.29 -0.39
CA THR A 112 -8.22 -7.47 -0.09
C THR A 112 -7.51 -8.49 0.80
N GLY A 113 -6.19 -8.41 0.89
CA GLY A 113 -5.39 -9.36 1.65
C GLY A 113 -5.26 -10.72 0.99
N LEU A 114 -5.71 -10.86 -0.25
CA LEU A 114 -5.65 -12.11 -0.99
C LEU A 114 -4.67 -12.00 -2.15
N PRO A 115 -3.97 -13.09 -2.50
CA PRO A 115 -3.14 -13.10 -3.71
C PRO A 115 -4.00 -12.84 -4.94
N ALA A 116 -3.43 -12.16 -5.93
CA ALA A 116 -4.12 -11.96 -7.18
C ALA A 116 -4.32 -13.31 -7.87
N GLU A 117 -5.45 -13.46 -8.58
CA GLU A 117 -5.70 -14.66 -9.35
C GLU A 117 -4.63 -14.88 -10.40
N GLY A 118 -4.28 -16.13 -10.65
CA GLY A 118 -3.28 -16.51 -11.64
C GLY A 118 -1.84 -16.48 -11.14
N GLN A 119 -1.65 -16.28 -9.86
CA GLN A 119 -0.33 -16.40 -9.26
C GLN A 119 0.08 -17.84 -9.03
#